data_f7747992977a89d20acda55a091932b1
#
_entry.id   f7747992977a89d20acda55a091932b1
#
_cell.length_a   1.000
_cell.length_b   1.000
_cell.length_c   1.000
_cell.angle_alpha   90.00
_cell.angle_beta   90.00
_cell.angle_gamma   90.00
#
_symmetry.space_group_name_H-M   'P 1'
#
loop_
_entity.id
_entity.type
_entity.pdbx_description
1 polymer ?
#
loop_
_entity_poly.entity_id
_entity_poly.type
_entity_poly.pdbx_seq_one_letter_code
_entity_poly.pdbx_strand_id
1 'polypeptide(L)'
;ALCMVDFLCSVWLAKRLEPDQRGGAILRERNQEVYQAKKEEVMEKCFNCYAENGLMGTGIKALADACGFSKASLYTYFNSLDDLIIESTAYCMAKVEDDFMQKAPTDPADIARFFREVPYWTAKEHGKKYRLMYQIYTHPKYIEHGKKFFQGVSQRYTEYAKQLEPKLGIPYSVLTPLIFIFVRASVHYALFEDEYYLKSQLDILEQAVPLVIEKFKK
;
A
#
# COMPACT_ATOMS: atom_id res chain seq x y z
N ALA A 1 -8.68 -5.51 -14.17
CA ALA A 1 -7.81 -5.01 -13.09
C ALA A 1 -7.39 -6.21 -12.25
N LEU A 2 -6.23 -6.79 -12.56
CA LEU A 2 -5.65 -7.89 -11.75
C LEU A 2 -4.95 -7.25 -10.55
N CYS A 3 -5.38 -7.63 -9.36
CA CYS A 3 -4.82 -7.19 -8.09
C CYS A 3 -3.35 -7.65 -7.97
N MET A 4 -2.44 -6.77 -7.48
CA MET A 4 -1.02 -7.09 -7.27
C MET A 4 -0.79 -8.25 -6.28
N VAL A 5 -1.80 -8.60 -5.48
CA VAL A 5 -1.81 -9.76 -4.59
C VAL A 5 -1.76 -11.07 -5.38
N ASP A 6 -2.41 -11.14 -6.55
CA ASP A 6 -2.41 -12.33 -7.41
C ASP A 6 -1.05 -12.59 -8.05
N PHE A 7 -0.27 -11.53 -8.34
CA PHE A 7 1.04 -11.67 -8.97
C PHE A 7 2.12 -12.17 -7.99
N LEU A 8 2.06 -11.79 -6.73
CA LEU A 8 2.99 -12.28 -5.70
C LEU A 8 2.64 -13.70 -5.21
N CYS A 9 1.34 -14.07 -5.21
CA CYS A 9 0.91 -15.44 -4.93
C CYS A 9 1.20 -16.42 -6.08
N SER A 10 1.05 -16.00 -7.34
CA SER A 10 1.22 -16.91 -8.49
C SER A 10 2.66 -17.36 -8.72
N VAL A 11 3.65 -16.56 -8.36
CA VAL A 11 5.08 -16.92 -8.51
C VAL A 11 5.53 -17.94 -7.44
N TRP A 12 4.84 -18.03 -6.32
CA TRP A 12 5.16 -19.00 -5.24
C TRP A 12 4.47 -20.36 -5.40
N LEU A 13 3.35 -20.42 -6.12
CA LEU A 13 2.50 -21.62 -6.27
C LEU A 13 2.89 -22.56 -7.43
N ALA A 14 3.86 -22.21 -8.29
CA ALA A 14 4.14 -22.95 -9.51
C ALA A 14 5.11 -24.15 -9.37
N LYS A 15 5.40 -24.65 -8.16
CA LYS A 15 6.22 -25.86 -7.99
C LYS A 15 5.56 -26.89 -7.09
N ARG A 16 5.08 -27.98 -7.73
CA ARG A 16 4.63 -29.29 -7.27
C ARG A 16 3.13 -29.51 -7.14
N LEU A 17 2.59 -30.15 -8.15
CA LEU A 17 1.49 -31.12 -7.97
C LEU A 17 1.60 -32.21 -9.05
N GLU A 18 1.88 -33.43 -8.64
CA GLU A 18 1.51 -34.63 -9.39
C GLU A 18 0.08 -35.03 -9.02
N PRO A 19 -0.68 -35.70 -9.93
CA PRO A 19 -2.13 -35.83 -9.80
C PRO A 19 -2.51 -37.05 -8.93
N ASP A 20 -3.14 -36.82 -7.79
CA ASP A 20 -4.02 -37.82 -7.21
C ASP A 20 -5.22 -37.27 -6.45
N GLN A 21 -6.41 -37.79 -6.82
CA GLN A 21 -7.71 -37.74 -6.14
C GLN A 21 -8.40 -36.40 -5.96
N ARG A 22 -9.37 -36.10 -6.84
CA ARG A 22 -10.20 -34.89 -6.91
C ARG A 22 -10.86 -34.48 -5.57
N GLY A 23 -11.21 -35.39 -4.71
CA GLY A 23 -11.77 -35.09 -3.39
C GLY A 23 -10.74 -34.55 -2.38
N GLY A 24 -9.52 -35.12 -2.38
CA GLY A 24 -8.44 -34.67 -1.51
C GLY A 24 -7.83 -33.34 -1.91
N ALA A 25 -7.83 -32.97 -3.21
CA ALA A 25 -7.38 -31.69 -3.70
C ALA A 25 -8.31 -30.54 -3.24
N ILE A 26 -9.61 -30.70 -3.39
CA ILE A 26 -10.62 -29.72 -2.98
C ILE A 26 -10.56 -29.45 -1.46
N LEU A 27 -10.38 -30.50 -0.64
CA LEU A 27 -10.24 -30.33 0.81
C LEU A 27 -8.93 -29.63 1.20
N ARG A 28 -7.82 -29.88 0.47
CA ARG A 28 -6.53 -29.21 0.70
C ARG A 28 -6.59 -27.75 0.28
N GLU A 29 -7.18 -27.44 -0.88
CA GLU A 29 -7.41 -26.06 -1.34
C GLU A 29 -8.26 -25.28 -0.33
N ARG A 30 -9.39 -25.82 0.11
CA ARG A 30 -10.27 -25.21 1.11
C ARG A 30 -9.55 -24.96 2.45
N ASN A 31 -8.74 -25.92 2.90
CA ASN A 31 -7.96 -25.73 4.12
C ASN A 31 -6.87 -24.67 3.95
N GLN A 32 -6.29 -24.55 2.76
CA GLN A 32 -5.30 -23.53 2.44
C GLN A 32 -5.92 -22.13 2.36
N GLU A 33 -7.09 -22.00 1.76
CA GLU A 33 -7.86 -20.74 1.74
C GLU A 33 -8.23 -20.27 3.15
N VAL A 34 -8.72 -21.18 4.00
CA VAL A 34 -9.04 -20.87 5.41
C VAL A 34 -7.79 -20.44 6.18
N TYR A 35 -6.66 -21.13 5.97
CA TYR A 35 -5.39 -20.77 6.58
C TYR A 35 -4.92 -19.38 6.12
N GLN A 36 -4.98 -19.11 4.81
CA GLN A 36 -4.57 -17.84 4.23
C GLN A 36 -5.44 -16.67 4.75
N ALA A 37 -6.76 -16.84 4.72
CA ALA A 37 -7.69 -15.83 5.26
C ALA A 37 -7.41 -15.54 6.74
N LYS A 38 -7.09 -16.57 7.52
CA LYS A 38 -6.73 -16.39 8.93
C LYS A 38 -5.38 -15.70 9.13
N LYS A 39 -4.39 -16.02 8.29
CA LYS A 39 -3.09 -15.34 8.28
C LYS A 39 -3.26 -13.85 7.97
N GLU A 40 -4.10 -13.51 7.01
CA GLU A 40 -4.41 -12.12 6.63
C GLU A 40 -5.09 -11.35 7.78
N GLU A 41 -6.07 -11.96 8.45
CA GLU A 41 -6.69 -11.38 9.65
C GLU A 41 -5.65 -11.11 10.75
N VAL A 42 -4.72 -12.04 10.96
CA VAL A 42 -3.63 -11.88 11.94
C VAL A 42 -2.70 -10.74 11.52
N MET A 43 -2.32 -10.65 10.25
CA MET A 43 -1.49 -9.56 9.74
C MET A 43 -2.15 -8.19 9.98
N GLU A 44 -3.43 -8.05 9.69
CA GLU A 44 -4.17 -6.80 9.93
C GLU A 44 -4.21 -6.43 11.40
N LYS A 45 -4.54 -7.37 12.29
CA LYS A 45 -4.61 -7.11 13.72
C LYS A 45 -3.26 -6.73 14.30
N CYS A 46 -2.19 -7.43 13.91
CA CYS A 46 -0.85 -7.12 14.37
C CYS A 46 -0.37 -5.76 13.87
N PHE A 47 -0.56 -5.47 12.58
CA PHE A 47 -0.18 -4.18 12.00
C PHE A 47 -0.94 -3.02 12.64
N ASN A 48 -2.25 -3.15 12.86
CA ASN A 48 -3.05 -2.14 13.54
C ASN A 48 -2.60 -1.97 15.00
N CYS A 49 -2.29 -3.05 15.71
CA CYS A 49 -1.75 -2.99 17.06
C CYS A 49 -0.43 -2.19 17.12
N TYR A 50 0.47 -2.42 16.17
CA TYR A 50 1.69 -1.62 16.03
C TYR A 50 1.40 -0.16 15.68
N ALA A 51 0.46 0.11 14.77
CA ALA A 51 0.11 1.46 14.35
C ALA A 51 -0.49 2.30 15.48
N GLU A 52 -1.23 1.65 16.39
CA GLU A 52 -1.83 2.32 17.55
C GLU A 52 -0.85 2.53 18.71
N ASN A 53 -0.02 1.55 19.02
CA ASN A 53 0.82 1.53 20.22
C ASN A 53 2.30 1.84 19.96
N GLY A 54 2.69 1.95 18.70
CA GLY A 54 4.08 2.12 18.26
C GLY A 54 4.88 0.82 18.23
N LEU A 55 5.89 0.78 17.36
CA LEU A 55 6.72 -0.40 17.15
C LEU A 55 7.50 -0.79 18.42
N MET A 56 8.06 0.20 19.12
CA MET A 56 8.87 -0.02 20.32
C MET A 56 8.05 -0.39 21.55
N GLY A 57 6.78 0.03 21.60
CA GLY A 57 5.88 -0.24 22.72
C GLY A 57 5.12 -1.57 22.63
N THR A 58 5.20 -2.26 21.51
CA THR A 58 4.37 -3.42 21.20
C THR A 58 5.18 -4.72 21.18
N GLY A 59 5.09 -5.48 22.26
CA GLY A 59 5.73 -6.81 22.34
C GLY A 59 4.84 -7.93 21.82
N ILE A 60 5.42 -9.13 21.62
CA ILE A 60 4.72 -10.33 21.10
C ILE A 60 3.47 -10.70 21.93
N LYS A 61 3.42 -10.37 23.22
CA LYS A 61 2.25 -10.63 24.06
C LYS A 61 1.08 -9.75 23.61
N ALA A 62 1.30 -8.44 23.41
CA ALA A 62 0.26 -7.53 22.96
C ALA A 62 -0.29 -7.91 21.59
N LEU A 63 0.56 -8.40 20.68
CA LEU A 63 0.14 -8.90 19.37
C LEU A 63 -0.72 -10.17 19.49
N ALA A 64 -0.31 -11.10 20.33
CA ALA A 64 -1.07 -12.32 20.59
C ALA A 64 -2.44 -12.01 21.20
N ASP A 65 -2.48 -11.11 22.19
CA ASP A 65 -3.71 -10.66 22.83
C ASP A 65 -4.64 -9.96 21.82
N ALA A 66 -4.11 -9.10 20.94
CA ALA A 66 -4.86 -8.42 19.87
C ALA A 66 -5.50 -9.41 18.86
N CYS A 67 -4.83 -10.55 18.62
CA CYS A 67 -5.35 -11.60 17.75
C CYS A 67 -6.30 -12.58 18.46
N GLY A 68 -6.38 -12.55 19.80
CA GLY A 68 -7.05 -13.59 20.59
C GLY A 68 -6.30 -14.93 20.57
N PHE A 69 -4.98 -14.89 20.48
CA PHE A 69 -4.10 -16.04 20.31
C PHE A 69 -3.12 -16.22 21.47
N SER A 70 -2.57 -17.42 21.60
CA SER A 70 -1.33 -17.62 22.35
C SER A 70 -0.12 -17.15 21.52
N LYS A 71 1.00 -16.86 22.18
CA LYS A 71 2.27 -16.58 21.46
C LYS A 71 2.65 -17.72 20.51
N ALA A 72 2.46 -18.97 20.93
CA ALA A 72 2.76 -20.15 20.11
C ALA A 72 1.88 -20.18 18.85
N SER A 73 0.61 -19.78 18.97
CA SER A 73 -0.31 -19.73 17.82
C SER A 73 0.11 -18.69 16.77
N LEU A 74 0.73 -17.55 17.16
CA LEU A 74 1.27 -16.61 16.21
C LEU A 74 2.40 -17.22 15.38
N TYR A 75 3.28 -17.99 16.00
CA TYR A 75 4.38 -18.67 15.33
C TYR A 75 3.98 -19.84 14.45
N THR A 76 2.68 -20.22 14.41
CA THR A 76 2.17 -21.13 13.36
C THR A 76 2.00 -20.44 12.00
N TYR A 77 1.90 -19.10 12.00
CA TYR A 77 1.73 -18.30 10.78
C TYR A 77 3.02 -17.62 10.31
N PHE A 78 3.97 -17.36 11.24
CA PHE A 78 5.21 -16.62 10.96
C PHE A 78 6.40 -17.31 11.61
N ASN A 79 7.51 -17.43 10.87
CA ASN A 79 8.70 -18.10 11.40
C ASN A 79 9.43 -17.23 12.45
N SER A 80 9.23 -15.90 12.39
CA SER A 80 9.86 -14.95 13.31
C SER A 80 8.99 -13.70 13.50
N LEU A 81 9.33 -12.90 14.50
CA LEU A 81 8.71 -11.60 14.69
C LEU A 81 9.04 -10.64 13.51
N ASP A 82 10.21 -10.78 12.93
CA ASP A 82 10.61 -10.00 11.75
C ASP A 82 9.74 -10.35 10.54
N ASP A 83 9.48 -11.64 10.29
CA ASP A 83 8.60 -12.06 9.20
C ASP A 83 7.19 -11.51 9.41
N LEU A 84 6.67 -11.56 10.64
CA LEU A 84 5.38 -10.96 10.96
C LEU A 84 5.37 -9.45 10.67
N ILE A 85 6.39 -8.70 11.11
CA ILE A 85 6.50 -7.26 10.86
C ILE A 85 6.53 -6.96 9.37
N ILE A 86 7.37 -7.66 8.61
CA ILE A 86 7.55 -7.40 7.17
C ILE A 86 6.31 -7.79 6.38
N GLU A 87 5.79 -9.00 6.60
CA GLU A 87 4.64 -9.50 5.86
C GLU A 87 3.37 -8.69 6.16
N SER A 88 3.11 -8.37 7.45
CA SER A 88 1.96 -7.56 7.83
C SER A 88 2.07 -6.12 7.29
N THR A 89 3.26 -5.53 7.29
CA THR A 89 3.47 -4.20 6.71
C THR A 89 3.23 -4.21 5.21
N ALA A 90 3.80 -5.16 4.49
CA ALA A 90 3.61 -5.26 3.04
C ALA A 90 2.13 -5.47 2.67
N TYR A 91 1.45 -6.39 3.36
CA TYR A 91 0.04 -6.70 3.14
C TYR A 91 -0.87 -5.50 3.43
N CYS A 92 -0.72 -4.88 4.61
CA CYS A 92 -1.59 -3.78 5.00
C CYS A 92 -1.32 -2.50 4.19
N MET A 93 -0.08 -2.25 3.82
CA MET A 93 0.24 -1.09 2.97
C MET A 93 -0.19 -1.29 1.52
N ALA A 94 -0.21 -2.51 1.00
CA ALA A 94 -0.83 -2.78 -0.30
C ALA A 94 -2.33 -2.42 -0.29
N LYS A 95 -3.07 -2.72 0.78
CA LYS A 95 -4.48 -2.30 0.93
C LYS A 95 -4.62 -0.78 1.03
N VAL A 96 -3.72 -0.09 1.75
CA VAL A 96 -3.70 1.39 1.81
C VAL A 96 -3.49 1.99 0.42
N GLU A 97 -2.56 1.43 -0.37
CA GLU A 97 -2.35 1.86 -1.75
C GLU A 97 -3.55 1.55 -2.65
N ASP A 98 -4.25 0.44 -2.44
CA ASP A 98 -5.50 0.13 -3.15
C ASP A 98 -6.59 1.14 -2.82
N ASP A 99 -6.79 1.47 -1.54
CA ASP A 99 -7.76 2.49 -1.10
C ASP A 99 -7.46 3.86 -1.72
N PHE A 100 -6.16 4.24 -1.78
CA PHE A 100 -5.73 5.48 -2.42
C PHE A 100 -6.02 5.46 -3.92
N MET A 101 -5.68 4.38 -4.61
CA MET A 101 -5.90 4.24 -6.06
C MET A 101 -7.37 4.19 -6.45
N GLN A 102 -8.26 3.68 -5.58
CA GLN A 102 -9.72 3.73 -5.81
C GLN A 102 -10.27 5.15 -5.83
N LYS A 103 -9.59 6.10 -5.16
CA LYS A 103 -9.95 7.52 -5.18
C LYS A 103 -9.33 8.29 -6.33
N ALA A 104 -8.33 7.70 -7.00
CA ALA A 104 -7.62 8.35 -8.09
C ALA A 104 -8.60 8.69 -9.25
N PRO A 105 -8.60 9.95 -9.75
CA PRO A 105 -9.59 10.40 -10.72
C PRO A 105 -9.41 9.69 -12.07
N THR A 106 -10.50 9.19 -12.61
CA THR A 106 -10.55 8.65 -13.98
C THR A 106 -11.03 9.69 -15.00
N ASP A 107 -11.65 10.78 -14.51
CA ASP A 107 -12.09 11.93 -15.30
C ASP A 107 -11.23 13.17 -14.91
N PRO A 108 -10.72 13.91 -15.90
CA PRO A 108 -9.99 15.16 -15.67
C PRO A 108 -10.75 16.19 -14.83
N ALA A 109 -12.10 16.23 -14.93
CA ALA A 109 -12.94 17.15 -14.17
C ALA A 109 -12.86 16.92 -12.64
N ASP A 110 -12.50 15.72 -12.20
CA ASP A 110 -12.39 15.36 -10.79
C ASP A 110 -11.03 15.67 -10.17
N ILE A 111 -10.01 16.02 -10.97
CA ILE A 111 -8.62 16.22 -10.50
C ILE A 111 -8.56 17.32 -9.43
N ALA A 112 -9.23 18.44 -9.62
CA ALA A 112 -9.19 19.55 -8.67
C ALA A 112 -9.83 19.19 -7.33
N ARG A 113 -10.91 18.41 -7.33
CA ARG A 113 -11.53 17.90 -6.10
C ARG A 113 -10.62 16.89 -5.41
N PHE A 114 -10.02 15.98 -6.17
CA PHE A 114 -9.07 15.00 -5.67
C PHE A 114 -7.89 15.68 -4.96
N PHE A 115 -7.32 16.72 -5.54
CA PHE A 115 -6.21 17.46 -4.92
C PHE A 115 -6.59 18.12 -3.60
N ARG A 116 -7.83 18.61 -3.46
CA ARG A 116 -8.30 19.28 -2.24
C ARG A 116 -8.69 18.30 -1.13
N GLU A 117 -9.21 17.13 -1.45
CA GLU A 117 -9.84 16.24 -0.46
C GLU A 117 -8.93 15.09 -0.04
N VAL A 118 -8.20 14.50 -0.98
CA VAL A 118 -7.50 13.24 -0.73
C VAL A 118 -6.32 13.34 0.24
N PRO A 119 -5.52 14.43 0.29
CA PRO A 119 -4.48 14.55 1.30
C PRO A 119 -5.01 14.48 2.74
N TYR A 120 -6.11 15.15 3.01
CA TYR A 120 -6.76 15.17 4.34
C TYR A 120 -7.39 13.82 4.67
N TRP A 121 -8.07 13.20 3.70
CA TRP A 121 -8.58 11.85 3.85
C TRP A 121 -7.44 10.85 4.12
N THR A 122 -6.34 10.92 3.38
CA THR A 122 -5.17 10.06 3.56
C THR A 122 -4.60 10.20 4.98
N ALA A 123 -4.46 11.42 5.48
CA ALA A 123 -3.98 11.66 6.83
C ALA A 123 -4.93 11.09 7.89
N LYS A 124 -6.23 11.32 7.73
CA LYS A 124 -7.26 10.87 8.67
C LYS A 124 -7.36 9.35 8.74
N GLU A 125 -7.45 8.69 7.57
CA GLU A 125 -7.73 7.25 7.53
C GLU A 125 -6.46 6.39 7.63
N HIS A 126 -5.32 6.91 7.16
CA HIS A 126 -4.10 6.12 7.01
C HIS A 126 -2.83 6.72 7.66
N GLY A 127 -2.93 7.89 8.30
CA GLY A 127 -1.76 8.58 8.85
C GLY A 127 -0.94 7.73 9.82
N LYS A 128 -1.59 7.00 10.75
CA LYS A 128 -0.89 6.08 11.67
C LYS A 128 -0.18 4.94 10.93
N LYS A 129 -0.80 4.40 9.89
CA LYS A 129 -0.25 3.33 9.06
C LYS A 129 0.99 3.80 8.29
N TYR A 130 0.94 5.00 7.69
CA TYR A 130 2.10 5.61 7.04
C TYR A 130 3.25 5.86 8.00
N ARG A 131 2.98 6.41 9.21
CA ARG A 131 4.01 6.60 10.24
C ARG A 131 4.71 5.30 10.63
N LEU A 132 3.93 4.24 10.85
CA LEU A 132 4.48 2.92 11.16
C LEU A 132 5.30 2.35 9.98
N MET A 133 4.76 2.41 8.77
CA MET A 133 5.46 1.93 7.57
C MET A 133 6.81 2.63 7.40
N TYR A 134 6.87 3.96 7.56
CA TYR A 134 8.13 4.69 7.45
C TYR A 134 9.12 4.30 8.55
N GLN A 135 8.67 4.10 9.78
CA GLN A 135 9.53 3.59 10.87
C GLN A 135 10.15 2.23 10.51
N ILE A 136 9.37 1.33 9.92
CA ILE A 136 9.81 -0.01 9.55
C ILE A 136 10.74 0.07 8.32
N TYR A 137 10.30 0.67 7.23
CA TYR A 137 10.99 0.63 5.94
C TYR A 137 12.23 1.55 5.85
N THR A 138 12.39 2.49 6.77
CA THR A 138 13.64 3.27 6.91
C THR A 138 14.63 2.67 7.91
N HIS A 139 14.21 1.67 8.69
CA HIS A 139 15.11 1.00 9.62
C HIS A 139 16.14 0.17 8.83
N PRO A 140 17.46 0.25 9.18
CA PRO A 140 18.53 -0.45 8.44
C PRO A 140 18.26 -1.94 8.21
N LYS A 141 17.64 -2.61 9.18
CA LYS A 141 17.30 -4.04 9.10
C LYS A 141 16.30 -4.37 7.99
N TYR A 142 15.40 -3.44 7.64
CA TYR A 142 14.27 -3.67 6.74
C TYR A 142 14.33 -2.82 5.47
N ILE A 143 15.38 -2.03 5.29
CA ILE A 143 15.49 -1.05 4.20
C ILE A 143 15.33 -1.66 2.81
N GLU A 144 15.80 -2.88 2.59
CA GLU A 144 15.66 -3.55 1.29
C GLU A 144 14.19 -3.91 0.99
N HIS A 145 13.40 -4.25 2.00
CA HIS A 145 11.94 -4.42 1.86
C HIS A 145 11.27 -3.10 1.52
N GLY A 146 11.69 -2.00 2.16
CA GLY A 146 11.22 -0.66 1.85
C GLY A 146 11.52 -0.25 0.41
N LYS A 147 12.75 -0.44 -0.06
CA LYS A 147 13.14 -0.16 -1.46
C LYS A 147 12.26 -0.92 -2.44
N LYS A 148 12.06 -2.23 -2.21
CA LYS A 148 11.21 -3.07 -3.06
C LYS A 148 9.76 -2.60 -3.06
N PHE A 149 9.21 -2.25 -1.90
CA PHE A 149 7.85 -1.71 -1.78
C PHE A 149 7.70 -0.42 -2.60
N PHE A 150 8.56 0.58 -2.40
CA PHE A 150 8.48 1.85 -3.11
C PHE A 150 8.74 1.73 -4.62
N GLN A 151 9.54 0.76 -5.05
CA GLN A 151 9.69 0.45 -6.47
C GLN A 151 8.37 -0.05 -7.08
N GLY A 152 7.64 -0.93 -6.39
CA GLY A 152 6.32 -1.40 -6.81
C GLY A 152 5.30 -0.27 -6.86
N VAL A 153 5.27 0.59 -5.84
CA VAL A 153 4.40 1.78 -5.80
C VAL A 153 4.70 2.73 -6.97
N SER A 154 5.98 2.99 -7.25
CA SER A 154 6.38 3.84 -8.38
C SER A 154 5.93 3.27 -9.73
N GLN A 155 6.05 1.97 -9.90
CA GLN A 155 5.56 1.28 -11.10
C GLN A 155 4.05 1.41 -11.25
N ARG A 156 3.30 1.24 -10.17
CA ARG A 156 1.84 1.37 -10.16
C ARG A 156 1.37 2.77 -10.57
N TYR A 157 1.99 3.83 -10.06
CA TYR A 157 1.65 5.20 -10.46
C TYR A 157 2.07 5.50 -11.91
N THR A 158 3.13 4.88 -12.40
CA THR A 158 3.50 4.98 -13.81
C THR A 158 2.45 4.33 -14.72
N GLU A 159 1.93 3.16 -14.35
CA GLU A 159 0.84 2.51 -15.10
C GLU A 159 -0.46 3.33 -15.07
N TYR A 160 -0.78 3.96 -13.94
CA TYR A 160 -1.90 4.89 -13.85
C TYR A 160 -1.69 6.12 -14.77
N ALA A 161 -0.49 6.69 -14.81
CA ALA A 161 -0.17 7.80 -15.72
C ALA A 161 -0.35 7.41 -17.19
N LYS A 162 0.04 6.19 -17.59
CA LYS A 162 -0.20 5.66 -18.93
C LYS A 162 -1.69 5.55 -19.28
N GLN A 163 -2.55 5.24 -18.31
CA GLN A 163 -4.01 5.18 -18.51
C GLN A 163 -4.62 6.59 -18.67
N LEU A 164 -4.01 7.62 -18.09
CA LEU A 164 -4.43 9.01 -18.22
C LEU A 164 -3.94 9.67 -19.52
N GLU A 165 -2.84 9.22 -20.08
CA GLU A 165 -2.23 9.80 -21.29
C GLU A 165 -3.23 9.98 -22.45
N PRO A 166 -4.02 8.97 -22.87
CA PRO A 166 -4.97 9.13 -23.97
C PRO A 166 -6.13 10.07 -23.65
N LYS A 167 -6.44 10.28 -22.37
CA LYS A 167 -7.54 11.14 -21.91
C LYS A 167 -7.12 12.61 -21.82
N LEU A 168 -5.88 12.84 -21.39
CA LEU A 168 -5.35 14.18 -21.15
C LEU A 168 -4.54 14.73 -22.33
N GLY A 169 -4.09 13.87 -23.25
CA GLY A 169 -3.16 14.22 -24.33
C GLY A 169 -1.75 14.60 -23.83
N ILE A 170 -1.43 14.25 -22.58
CA ILE A 170 -0.14 14.55 -21.94
C ILE A 170 0.65 13.23 -21.83
N PRO A 171 1.92 13.18 -22.30
CA PRO A 171 2.75 11.97 -22.19
C PRO A 171 2.87 11.50 -20.72
N TYR A 172 2.76 10.19 -20.50
CA TYR A 172 2.90 9.61 -19.14
C TYR A 172 4.23 9.97 -18.48
N SER A 173 5.29 10.17 -19.26
CA SER A 173 6.60 10.61 -18.76
C SER A 173 6.57 11.99 -18.12
N VAL A 174 5.58 12.82 -18.44
CA VAL A 174 5.31 14.13 -17.84
C VAL A 174 4.32 14.01 -16.69
N LEU A 175 3.29 13.17 -16.83
CA LEU A 175 2.28 12.95 -15.81
C LEU A 175 2.85 12.26 -14.56
N THR A 176 3.70 11.26 -14.73
CA THR A 176 4.26 10.49 -13.62
C THR A 176 4.97 11.35 -12.55
N PRO A 177 5.88 12.28 -12.91
CA PRO A 177 6.48 13.18 -11.92
C PRO A 177 5.46 14.08 -11.19
N LEU A 178 4.43 14.56 -11.88
CA LEU A 178 3.37 15.36 -11.25
C LEU A 178 2.56 14.55 -10.24
N ILE A 179 2.24 13.30 -10.58
CA ILE A 179 1.59 12.35 -9.65
C ILE A 179 2.49 12.12 -8.43
N PHE A 180 3.80 11.93 -8.61
CA PHE A 180 4.72 11.75 -7.49
C PHE A 180 4.82 12.96 -6.57
N ILE A 181 4.77 14.19 -7.11
CA ILE A 181 4.73 15.42 -6.30
C ILE A 181 3.47 15.41 -5.42
N PHE A 182 2.31 15.14 -6.02
CA PHE A 182 1.04 15.08 -5.28
C PHE A 182 1.03 13.99 -4.20
N VAL A 183 1.42 12.77 -4.55
CA VAL A 183 1.47 11.64 -3.62
C VAL A 183 2.45 11.93 -2.48
N ARG A 184 3.61 12.50 -2.79
CA ARG A 184 4.60 12.86 -1.77
C ARG A 184 4.08 13.94 -0.83
N ALA A 185 3.41 14.96 -1.35
CA ALA A 185 2.79 16.00 -0.54
C ALA A 185 1.69 15.42 0.38
N SER A 186 0.84 14.55 -0.14
CA SER A 186 -0.23 13.88 0.63
C SER A 186 0.33 13.01 1.75
N VAL A 187 1.36 12.21 1.46
CA VAL A 187 2.02 11.36 2.45
C VAL A 187 2.77 12.21 3.48
N HIS A 188 3.46 13.29 3.06
CA HIS A 188 4.12 14.20 4.01
C HIS A 188 3.10 14.80 4.99
N TYR A 189 1.96 15.24 4.49
CA TYR A 189 0.87 15.73 5.34
C TYR A 189 0.34 14.64 6.28
N ALA A 190 0.17 13.40 5.81
CA ALA A 190 -0.24 12.28 6.64
C ALA A 190 0.77 11.94 7.76
N LEU A 191 2.06 12.25 7.56
CA LEU A 191 3.11 12.00 8.56
C LEU A 191 3.20 13.13 9.61
N PHE A 192 3.12 14.40 9.17
CA PHE A 192 3.54 15.56 9.96
C PHE A 192 2.44 16.59 10.16
N GLU A 193 1.30 16.47 9.47
CA GLU A 193 0.20 17.45 9.44
C GLU A 193 0.67 18.87 9.07
N ASP A 194 1.75 18.94 8.23
CA ASP A 194 2.36 20.19 7.77
C ASP A 194 1.51 20.81 6.64
N GLU A 195 0.59 21.67 7.07
CA GLU A 195 -0.34 22.37 6.18
C GLU A 195 0.37 23.34 5.22
N TYR A 196 1.46 23.97 5.67
CA TYR A 196 2.20 24.89 4.82
C TYR A 196 2.88 24.16 3.67
N TYR A 197 3.54 23.04 3.98
CA TYR A 197 4.17 22.22 2.95
C TYR A 197 3.13 21.69 1.96
N LEU A 198 2.02 21.12 2.45
CA LEU A 198 0.95 20.61 1.60
C LEU A 198 0.46 21.70 0.64
N LYS A 199 0.04 22.86 1.15
CA LYS A 199 -0.49 23.95 0.34
C LYS A 199 0.52 24.42 -0.70
N SER A 200 1.78 24.61 -0.31
CA SER A 200 2.82 25.06 -1.25
C SER A 200 3.01 24.10 -2.43
N GLN A 201 2.90 22.79 -2.20
CA GLN A 201 3.00 21.79 -3.28
C GLN A 201 1.74 21.77 -4.16
N LEU A 202 0.56 21.90 -3.55
CA LEU A 202 -0.71 21.95 -4.29
C LEU A 202 -0.80 23.22 -5.14
N ASP A 203 -0.40 24.37 -4.62
CA ASP A 203 -0.37 25.65 -5.35
C ASP A 203 0.53 25.56 -6.60
N ILE A 204 1.68 24.91 -6.48
CA ILE A 204 2.57 24.66 -7.63
C ILE A 204 1.91 23.74 -8.65
N LEU A 205 1.25 22.67 -8.20
CA LEU A 205 0.55 21.76 -9.10
C LEU A 205 -0.62 22.45 -9.81
N GLU A 206 -1.41 23.26 -9.09
CA GLU A 206 -2.53 24.01 -9.67
C GLU A 206 -2.06 25.00 -10.74
N GLN A 207 -0.88 25.60 -10.59
CA GLN A 207 -0.30 26.51 -11.59
C GLN A 207 0.36 25.73 -12.75
N ALA A 208 1.07 24.66 -12.47
CA ALA A 208 1.84 23.92 -13.47
C ALA A 208 0.96 23.05 -14.39
N VAL A 209 -0.07 22.40 -13.85
CA VAL A 209 -0.91 21.46 -14.61
C VAL A 209 -1.59 22.14 -15.81
N PRO A 210 -2.22 23.33 -15.72
CA PRO A 210 -2.81 24.00 -16.87
C PRO A 210 -1.78 24.33 -17.95
N LEU A 211 -0.59 24.80 -17.56
CA LEU A 211 0.50 25.12 -18.50
C LEU A 211 1.01 23.88 -19.25
N VAL A 212 1.11 22.77 -18.53
CA VAL A 212 1.47 21.49 -19.13
C VAL A 212 0.39 21.03 -20.11
N ILE A 213 -0.90 21.11 -19.71
CA ILE A 213 -2.02 20.76 -20.60
C ILE A 213 -1.98 21.61 -21.87
N GLU A 214 -1.82 22.92 -21.75
CA GLU A 214 -1.76 23.82 -22.90
C GLU A 214 -0.61 23.49 -23.84
N LYS A 215 0.58 23.19 -23.30
CA LYS A 215 1.76 22.82 -24.07
C LYS A 215 1.57 21.55 -24.92
N PHE A 216 0.77 20.61 -24.45
CA PHE A 216 0.53 19.32 -25.12
C PHE A 216 -0.84 19.22 -25.83
N LYS A 217 -1.73 20.21 -25.70
CA LYS A 217 -2.90 20.36 -26.57
C LYS A 217 -2.40 20.67 -27.98
N LYS A 218 -2.56 19.72 -28.87
CA LYS A 218 -2.37 19.91 -30.31
C LYS A 218 -3.66 20.33 -30.96
#